data_28dd36cce34add51e7837cab3f2d1f59
#
_entry.id   28dd36cce34add51e7837cab3f2d1f59
#
_cell.length_a   1.000
_cell.length_b   1.000
_cell.length_c   1.000
_cell.angle_alpha   90.00
_cell.angle_beta   90.00
_cell.angle_gamma   90.00
#
_symmetry.space_group_name_H-M   'P 1'
#
loop_
_entity.id
_entity.type
_entity.pdbx_description
1 polymer ?
#
loop_
_entity_poly.entity_id
_entity_poly.type
_entity_poly.pdbx_seq_one_letter_code
_entity_poly.pdbx_strand_id
1 'polypeptide(L)'
;MLKNIIKDLKPSSTLKINEISRELEIKGEKIFKFGFGQSPFQVPLDIVNELKNNAHQNKYLPMQGLKELRETVAKYVSTKKDYNYNSKNVIIGPGSKELMFLLQVLFEGEIILPAPSWVSYAPQAILGRNKIQTIQTTRENNWFPTGAEIEQVILKNKKKNYLLILNSPNN
;
A
#
# COMPACT_ATOMS: atom_id res chain seq x y z
N MET A 1 -24.81 -5.53 -13.34
CA MET A 1 -25.24 -5.04 -12.02
C MET A 1 -24.02 -5.04 -11.10
N LEU A 2 -23.71 -3.91 -10.44
CA LEU A 2 -22.57 -3.84 -9.50
C LEU A 2 -22.94 -4.43 -8.13
N LYS A 3 -21.95 -4.98 -7.41
CA LYS A 3 -22.15 -5.52 -6.06
C LYS A 3 -22.55 -4.38 -5.10
N ASN A 4 -23.45 -4.65 -4.15
CA ASN A 4 -23.93 -3.64 -3.18
C ASN A 4 -22.80 -3.02 -2.34
N ILE A 5 -21.77 -3.78 -2.06
CA ILE A 5 -20.58 -3.31 -1.31
C ILE A 5 -19.91 -2.05 -1.90
N ILE A 6 -20.11 -1.80 -3.21
CA ILE A 6 -19.57 -0.61 -3.88
C ILE A 6 -20.30 0.67 -3.45
N LYS A 7 -21.56 0.56 -3.03
CA LYS A 7 -22.35 1.72 -2.59
C LYS A 7 -21.80 2.35 -1.30
N ASP A 8 -21.11 1.57 -0.49
CA ASP A 8 -20.54 2.00 0.79
C ASP A 8 -19.14 2.61 0.63
N LEU A 9 -18.54 2.51 -0.56
CA LEU A 9 -17.23 3.08 -0.85
C LEU A 9 -17.36 4.57 -1.20
N LYS A 10 -16.70 5.40 -0.39
CA LYS A 10 -16.59 6.83 -0.69
C LYS A 10 -15.52 7.08 -1.76
N PRO A 11 -15.68 8.10 -2.62
CA PRO A 11 -14.61 8.54 -3.53
C PRO A 11 -13.32 8.84 -2.76
N SER A 12 -12.18 8.61 -3.40
CA SER A 12 -10.89 8.91 -2.79
C SER A 12 -10.79 10.41 -2.49
N SER A 13 -10.62 10.76 -1.22
CA SER A 13 -10.44 12.14 -0.77
C SER A 13 -9.21 12.79 -1.44
N THR A 14 -8.16 12.03 -1.68
CA THR A 14 -6.93 12.48 -2.35
C THR A 14 -7.19 12.91 -3.80
N LEU A 15 -7.98 12.11 -4.56
CA LEU A 15 -8.37 12.46 -5.93
C LEU A 15 -9.23 13.72 -5.94
N LYS A 16 -10.22 13.79 -5.06
CA LYS A 16 -11.11 14.96 -4.94
C LYS A 16 -10.35 16.25 -4.61
N ILE A 17 -9.39 16.20 -3.68
CA ILE A 17 -8.54 17.37 -3.35
C ILE A 17 -7.74 17.79 -4.58
N ASN A 18 -7.21 16.85 -5.36
CA ASN A 18 -6.45 17.17 -6.57
C ASN A 18 -7.32 17.82 -7.66
N GLU A 19 -8.54 17.33 -7.87
CA GLU A 19 -9.51 17.92 -8.78
C GLU A 19 -9.85 19.36 -8.39
N ILE A 20 -10.19 19.58 -7.11
CA ILE A 20 -10.48 20.93 -6.57
C ILE A 20 -9.25 21.85 -6.72
N SER A 21 -8.05 21.37 -6.42
CA SER A 21 -6.82 22.14 -6.58
C SER A 21 -6.61 22.60 -8.03
N ARG A 22 -6.87 21.70 -8.98
CA ARG A 22 -6.78 22.02 -10.41
C ARG A 22 -7.82 23.06 -10.86
N GLU A 23 -9.05 22.94 -10.38
CA GLU A 23 -10.11 23.91 -10.67
C GLU A 23 -9.78 25.31 -10.15
N LEU A 24 -9.20 25.40 -8.95
CA LEU A 24 -8.78 26.66 -8.34
C LEU A 24 -7.60 27.29 -9.11
N GLU A 25 -6.62 26.48 -9.54
CA GLU A 25 -5.51 26.96 -10.40
C GLU A 25 -6.02 27.53 -11.72
N ILE A 26 -7.01 26.88 -12.36
CA ILE A 26 -7.62 27.40 -13.61
C ILE A 26 -8.29 28.76 -13.37
N LYS A 27 -8.81 29.01 -12.16
CA LYS A 27 -9.39 30.30 -11.75
C LYS A 27 -8.32 31.36 -11.39
N GLY A 28 -7.04 31.02 -11.48
CA GLY A 28 -5.93 31.93 -11.18
C GLY A 28 -5.50 31.94 -9.72
N GLU A 29 -6.01 31.04 -8.88
CA GLU A 29 -5.62 30.95 -7.48
C GLU A 29 -4.25 30.27 -7.33
N LYS A 30 -3.44 30.79 -6.41
CA LYS A 30 -2.15 30.19 -6.07
C LYS A 30 -2.34 29.03 -5.09
N ILE A 31 -2.18 27.81 -5.57
CA ILE A 31 -2.40 26.60 -4.78
C ILE A 31 -1.08 25.91 -4.43
N PHE A 32 -0.92 25.55 -3.15
CA PHE A 32 0.17 24.70 -2.67
C PHE A 32 -0.34 23.26 -2.53
N LYS A 33 0.10 22.36 -3.42
CA LYS A 33 -0.41 20.97 -3.50
C LYS A 33 0.29 20.04 -2.53
N PHE A 34 -0.39 19.68 -1.46
CA PHE A 34 0.05 18.67 -0.48
C PHE A 34 -0.84 17.41 -0.49
N GLY A 35 -1.68 17.25 -1.52
CA GLY A 35 -2.66 16.14 -1.59
C GLY A 35 -2.06 14.80 -2.01
N PHE A 36 -0.93 14.78 -2.74
CA PHE A 36 -0.25 13.56 -3.17
C PHE A 36 1.15 13.47 -2.58
N GLY A 37 1.51 12.29 -2.09
CA GLY A 37 2.88 11.93 -1.74
C GLY A 37 3.70 11.57 -2.99
N GLN A 38 3.68 12.42 -4.01
CA GLN A 38 4.43 12.21 -5.24
C GLN A 38 5.84 12.79 -5.10
N SER A 39 6.86 12.02 -5.49
CA SER A 39 8.23 12.50 -5.53
C SER A 39 8.35 13.74 -6.45
N PRO A 40 8.96 14.83 -5.98
CA PRO A 40 9.23 16.00 -6.83
C PRO A 40 10.45 15.80 -7.75
N PHE A 41 11.22 14.74 -7.54
CA PHE A 41 12.42 14.45 -8.31
C PHE A 41 12.08 13.72 -9.61
N GLN A 42 12.84 14.03 -10.65
CA GLN A 42 12.75 13.28 -11.91
C GLN A 42 13.25 11.86 -11.74
N VAL A 43 12.77 10.96 -12.60
CA VAL A 43 13.30 9.60 -12.65
C VAL A 43 14.78 9.65 -13.06
N PRO A 44 15.69 8.96 -12.37
CA PRO A 44 17.11 8.92 -12.74
C PRO A 44 17.31 8.48 -14.19
N LEU A 45 18.25 9.14 -14.89
CA LEU A 45 18.48 8.92 -16.32
C LEU A 45 18.83 7.47 -16.66
N ASP A 46 19.53 6.79 -15.77
CA ASP A 46 19.88 5.36 -15.96
C ASP A 46 18.62 4.49 -16.06
N ILE A 47 17.62 4.74 -15.20
CA ILE A 47 16.34 4.05 -15.23
C ILE A 47 15.56 4.37 -16.52
N VAL A 48 15.56 5.66 -16.92
CA VAL A 48 14.91 6.11 -18.17
C VAL A 48 15.54 5.43 -19.37
N ASN A 49 16.87 5.37 -19.42
CA ASN A 49 17.61 4.73 -20.52
C ASN A 49 17.39 3.23 -20.55
N GLU A 50 17.39 2.57 -19.39
CA GLU A 50 17.12 1.14 -19.30
C GLU A 50 15.71 0.79 -19.79
N LEU A 51 14.71 1.60 -19.42
CA LEU A 51 13.35 1.43 -19.96
C LEU A 51 13.31 1.57 -21.49
N LYS A 52 13.98 2.58 -22.05
CA LYS A 52 14.05 2.80 -23.51
C LYS A 52 14.71 1.61 -24.20
N ASN A 53 15.83 1.13 -23.67
CA ASN A 53 16.59 0.01 -24.22
C ASN A 53 15.80 -1.30 -24.21
N ASN A 54 14.88 -1.48 -23.28
CA ASN A 54 14.10 -2.69 -23.09
C ASN A 54 12.63 -2.57 -23.52
N ALA A 55 12.18 -1.41 -24.02
CA ALA A 55 10.79 -1.18 -24.41
C ALA A 55 10.28 -2.10 -25.53
N HIS A 56 11.17 -2.70 -26.31
CA HIS A 56 10.86 -3.68 -27.38
C HIS A 56 10.54 -5.08 -26.85
N GLN A 57 10.83 -5.37 -25.57
CA GLN A 57 10.58 -6.70 -25.00
C GLN A 57 9.09 -6.92 -24.77
N ASN A 58 8.56 -7.98 -25.37
CA ASN A 58 7.13 -8.31 -25.36
C ASN A 58 6.82 -9.70 -24.81
N LYS A 59 7.80 -10.39 -24.22
CA LYS A 59 7.61 -11.74 -23.69
C LYS A 59 6.88 -11.70 -22.35
N TYR A 60 6.01 -12.68 -22.12
CA TYR A 60 5.42 -12.90 -20.81
C TYR A 60 6.50 -13.22 -19.77
N LEU A 61 6.38 -12.60 -18.62
CA LEU A 61 7.22 -12.89 -17.45
C LEU A 61 6.60 -13.99 -16.59
N PRO A 62 7.40 -14.65 -15.74
CA PRO A 62 6.85 -15.51 -14.69
C PRO A 62 5.86 -14.75 -13.81
N MET A 63 4.83 -15.43 -13.30
CA MET A 63 3.79 -14.80 -12.46
C MET A 63 4.35 -14.05 -11.24
N GLN A 64 5.45 -14.50 -10.69
CA GLN A 64 6.13 -13.83 -9.56
C GLN A 64 6.98 -12.62 -9.98
N GLY A 65 7.12 -12.37 -11.29
CA GLY A 65 7.99 -11.34 -11.85
C GLY A 65 9.37 -11.86 -12.26
N LEU A 66 10.15 -10.99 -12.87
CA LEU A 66 11.49 -11.30 -13.40
C LEU A 66 12.39 -11.84 -12.28
N LYS A 67 13.03 -12.97 -12.52
CA LYS A 67 13.84 -13.70 -11.53
C LYS A 67 15.00 -12.85 -11.02
N GLU A 68 15.72 -12.21 -11.91
CA GLU A 68 16.89 -11.38 -11.63
C GLU A 68 16.51 -10.17 -10.75
N LEU A 69 15.33 -9.57 -11.00
CA LEU A 69 14.80 -8.48 -10.16
C LEU A 69 14.46 -9.00 -8.76
N ARG A 70 13.81 -10.16 -8.66
CA ARG A 70 13.47 -10.76 -7.36
C ARG A 70 14.70 -11.12 -6.54
N GLU A 71 15.76 -11.64 -7.19
CA GLU A 71 17.05 -11.93 -6.54
C GLU A 71 17.71 -10.65 -6.03
N THR A 72 17.70 -9.59 -6.85
CA THR A 72 18.27 -8.29 -6.48
C THR A 72 17.52 -7.68 -5.30
N VAL A 73 16.17 -7.70 -5.33
CA VAL A 73 15.34 -7.21 -4.22
C VAL A 73 15.59 -8.01 -2.94
N ALA A 74 15.64 -9.35 -3.03
CA ALA A 74 15.91 -10.21 -1.89
C ALA A 74 17.27 -9.90 -1.26
N LYS A 75 18.32 -9.76 -2.09
CA LYS A 75 19.66 -9.37 -1.64
C LYS A 75 19.65 -8.00 -0.97
N TYR A 76 19.02 -7.00 -1.59
CA TYR A 76 18.95 -5.64 -1.02
C TYR A 76 18.25 -5.62 0.34
N VAL A 77 17.12 -6.32 0.48
CA VAL A 77 16.39 -6.37 1.76
C VAL A 77 17.20 -7.13 2.82
N SER A 78 17.87 -8.23 2.44
CA SER A 78 18.73 -8.99 3.36
C SER A 78 19.92 -8.15 3.90
N THR A 79 20.47 -7.22 3.10
CA THR A 79 21.55 -6.32 3.58
C THR A 79 21.07 -5.28 4.59
N LYS A 80 19.78 -5.03 4.65
CA LYS A 80 19.18 -4.00 5.55
C LYS A 80 18.63 -4.61 6.84
N LYS A 81 18.51 -5.92 6.93
CA LYS A 81 17.89 -6.64 8.05
C LYS A 81 18.64 -7.95 8.28
N ASP A 82 18.63 -8.42 9.51
CA ASP A 82 19.29 -9.68 9.92
C ASP A 82 18.57 -10.95 9.43
N TYR A 83 17.88 -10.86 8.29
CA TYR A 83 17.16 -11.98 7.66
C TYR A 83 17.75 -12.30 6.31
N ASN A 84 17.87 -13.59 6.02
CA ASN A 84 18.33 -14.07 4.74
C ASN A 84 17.13 -14.38 3.82
N TYR A 85 16.76 -13.41 2.98
CA TYR A 85 15.73 -13.58 1.97
C TYR A 85 16.31 -14.12 0.66
N ASN A 86 15.50 -14.85 -0.08
CA ASN A 86 15.82 -15.31 -1.43
C ASN A 86 14.69 -14.96 -2.40
N SER A 87 14.87 -15.24 -3.69
CA SER A 87 13.90 -14.87 -4.73
C SER A 87 12.50 -15.49 -4.57
N LYS A 88 12.37 -16.58 -3.80
CA LYS A 88 11.06 -17.19 -3.50
C LYS A 88 10.22 -16.36 -2.50
N ASN A 89 10.88 -15.48 -1.76
CA ASN A 89 10.24 -14.58 -0.80
C ASN A 89 9.82 -13.26 -1.44
N VAL A 90 9.98 -13.09 -2.76
CA VAL A 90 9.72 -11.84 -3.46
C VAL A 90 8.71 -12.06 -4.58
N ILE A 91 7.70 -11.21 -4.62
CA ILE A 91 6.74 -11.09 -5.71
C ILE A 91 6.81 -9.67 -6.25
N ILE A 92 6.89 -9.53 -7.57
CA ILE A 92 6.87 -8.24 -8.26
C ILE A 92 5.49 -8.05 -8.89
N GLY A 93 4.93 -6.87 -8.72
CA GLY A 93 3.64 -6.48 -9.30
C GLY A 93 3.63 -4.99 -9.69
N PRO A 94 2.57 -4.51 -10.32
CA PRO A 94 2.44 -3.12 -10.76
C PRO A 94 2.17 -2.17 -9.59
N GLY A 95 3.05 -2.20 -8.61
CA GLY A 95 3.01 -1.42 -7.38
C GLY A 95 2.46 -2.17 -6.16
N SER A 96 2.91 -1.75 -4.98
CA SER A 96 2.51 -2.35 -3.70
C SER A 96 1.01 -2.27 -3.42
N LYS A 97 0.32 -1.28 -3.96
CA LYS A 97 -1.13 -1.10 -3.79
C LYS A 97 -1.92 -2.30 -4.31
N GLU A 98 -1.57 -2.81 -5.49
CA GLU A 98 -2.22 -3.99 -6.06
C GLU A 98 -1.87 -5.25 -5.27
N LEU A 99 -0.59 -5.45 -4.94
CA LEU A 99 -0.15 -6.61 -4.15
C LEU A 99 -0.84 -6.65 -2.78
N MET A 100 -0.98 -5.49 -2.12
CA MET A 100 -1.70 -5.36 -0.85
C MET A 100 -3.19 -5.69 -1.01
N PHE A 101 -3.81 -5.28 -2.11
CA PHE A 101 -5.20 -5.62 -2.40
C PHE A 101 -5.38 -7.13 -2.60
N LEU A 102 -4.53 -7.74 -3.42
CA LEU A 102 -4.56 -9.20 -3.64
C LEU A 102 -4.35 -9.98 -2.34
N LEU A 103 -3.41 -9.54 -1.51
CA LEU A 103 -3.19 -10.15 -0.20
C LEU A 103 -4.46 -10.10 0.67
N GLN A 104 -5.12 -8.95 0.74
CA GLN A 104 -6.34 -8.78 1.52
C GLN A 104 -7.52 -9.59 0.96
N VAL A 105 -7.64 -9.72 -0.36
CA VAL A 105 -8.67 -10.56 -1.00
C VAL A 105 -8.47 -12.05 -0.68
N LEU A 106 -7.21 -12.50 -0.62
CA LEU A 106 -6.86 -13.89 -0.36
C LEU A 106 -6.84 -14.25 1.14
N PHE A 107 -6.76 -13.24 2.02
CA PHE A 107 -6.63 -13.47 3.45
C PHE A 107 -7.99 -13.79 4.09
N GLU A 108 -8.04 -14.91 4.80
CA GLU A 108 -9.20 -15.30 5.60
C GLU A 108 -8.99 -14.88 7.05
N GLY A 109 -9.65 -13.78 7.46
CA GLY A 109 -9.53 -13.25 8.81
C GLY A 109 -9.98 -11.80 8.93
N GLU A 110 -9.51 -11.12 9.97
CA GLU A 110 -9.75 -9.70 10.20
C GLU A 110 -8.50 -8.87 9.95
N ILE A 111 -8.68 -7.66 9.41
CA ILE A 111 -7.58 -6.73 9.11
C ILE A 111 -7.46 -5.76 10.28
N ILE A 112 -6.28 -5.67 10.89
CA ILE A 112 -5.98 -4.66 11.92
C ILE A 112 -5.32 -3.46 11.22
N LEU A 113 -5.94 -2.28 11.35
CA LEU A 113 -5.44 -1.03 10.81
C LEU A 113 -5.21 -0.02 11.92
N PRO A 114 -3.97 0.47 12.11
CA PRO A 114 -3.74 1.67 12.89
C PRO A 114 -4.41 2.88 12.23
N ALA A 115 -4.93 3.81 13.02
CA ALA A 115 -5.50 5.06 12.52
C ALA A 115 -4.78 6.26 13.17
N PRO A 116 -4.34 7.25 12.36
CA PRO A 116 -4.55 7.39 10.92
C PRO A 116 -3.71 6.41 10.09
N SER A 117 -4.22 6.02 8.91
CA SER A 117 -3.50 5.19 7.94
C SER A 117 -3.82 5.60 6.50
N TRP A 118 -3.06 5.07 5.57
CA TRP A 118 -3.28 5.36 4.16
C TRP A 118 -4.70 5.02 3.72
N VAL A 119 -5.33 5.95 3.02
CA VAL A 119 -6.75 5.92 2.64
C VAL A 119 -7.19 4.70 1.83
N SER A 120 -6.27 3.95 1.24
CA SER A 120 -6.60 2.77 0.43
C SER A 120 -6.76 1.48 1.21
N TYR A 121 -6.21 1.35 2.42
CA TYR A 121 -6.23 0.08 3.16
C TYR A 121 -7.64 -0.37 3.55
N ALA A 122 -8.44 0.52 4.14
CA ALA A 122 -9.79 0.21 4.54
C ALA A 122 -10.72 -0.14 3.34
N PRO A 123 -10.77 0.64 2.24
CA PRO A 123 -11.52 0.26 1.05
C PRO A 123 -11.11 -1.09 0.45
N GLN A 124 -9.81 -1.41 0.45
CA GLN A 124 -9.32 -2.71 -0.02
C GLN A 124 -9.82 -3.86 0.87
N ALA A 125 -9.77 -3.70 2.19
CA ALA A 125 -10.29 -4.68 3.13
C ALA A 125 -11.80 -4.90 2.95
N ILE A 126 -12.58 -3.81 2.77
CA ILE A 126 -14.01 -3.88 2.48
C ILE A 126 -14.28 -4.67 1.19
N LEU A 127 -13.56 -4.38 0.12
CA LEU A 127 -13.68 -5.10 -1.16
C LEU A 127 -13.29 -6.58 -1.03
N GLY A 128 -12.28 -6.89 -0.20
CA GLY A 128 -11.89 -8.24 0.18
C GLY A 128 -12.89 -8.93 1.12
N ARG A 129 -13.94 -8.23 1.58
CA ARG A 129 -14.93 -8.70 2.57
C ARG A 129 -14.32 -9.03 3.93
N ASN A 130 -13.19 -8.45 4.25
CA ASN A 130 -12.57 -8.60 5.55
C ASN A 130 -13.18 -7.60 6.54
N LYS A 131 -13.41 -8.05 7.76
CA LYS A 131 -13.75 -7.16 8.87
C LYS A 131 -12.52 -6.36 9.28
N ILE A 132 -12.70 -5.08 9.57
CA ILE A 132 -11.63 -4.18 10.00
C ILE A 132 -11.71 -3.97 11.50
N GLN A 133 -10.56 -4.12 12.17
CA GLN A 133 -10.32 -3.72 13.55
C GLN A 133 -9.41 -2.49 13.52
N THR A 134 -9.94 -1.34 13.94
CA THR A 134 -9.16 -0.10 13.97
C THR A 134 -8.57 0.11 15.35
N ILE A 135 -7.27 0.41 15.41
CA ILE A 135 -6.56 0.85 16.61
C ILE A 135 -6.29 2.34 16.47
N GLN A 136 -6.86 3.16 17.34
CA GLN A 136 -6.56 4.60 17.36
C GLN A 136 -5.16 4.80 17.93
N THR A 137 -4.29 5.42 17.14
CA THR A 137 -2.92 5.72 17.54
C THR A 137 -2.77 7.20 17.87
N THR A 138 -1.76 7.54 18.65
CA THR A 138 -1.54 8.89 19.13
C THR A 138 -0.10 9.37 18.84
N ARG A 139 0.12 10.67 18.97
CA ARG A 139 1.44 11.28 18.79
C ARG A 139 2.47 10.74 19.79
N GLU A 140 2.03 10.47 21.03
CA GLU A 140 2.88 9.94 22.10
C GLU A 140 3.47 8.58 21.75
N ASN A 141 2.75 7.79 20.96
CA ASN A 141 3.20 6.49 20.44
C ASN A 141 3.77 6.59 19.01
N ASN A 142 4.18 7.79 18.57
CA ASN A 142 4.67 8.02 17.21
C ASN A 142 3.74 7.48 16.12
N TRP A 143 2.43 7.53 16.36
CA TRP A 143 1.40 7.02 15.46
C TRP A 143 1.51 5.52 15.14
N PHE A 144 2.09 4.76 16.07
CA PHE A 144 2.15 3.29 15.99
C PHE A 144 1.32 2.67 17.11
N PRO A 145 0.65 1.52 16.84
CA PRO A 145 -0.04 0.78 17.86
C PRO A 145 0.98 0.14 18.83
N THR A 146 0.65 0.13 20.10
CA THR A 146 1.41 -0.60 21.12
C THR A 146 1.10 -2.10 21.06
N GLY A 147 2.02 -2.93 21.58
CA GLY A 147 1.79 -4.37 21.70
C GLY A 147 0.53 -4.69 22.50
N ALA A 148 0.27 -3.94 23.58
CA ALA A 148 -0.93 -4.12 24.42
C ALA A 148 -2.24 -3.83 23.67
N GLU A 149 -2.28 -2.78 22.84
CA GLU A 149 -3.45 -2.47 22.02
C GLU A 149 -3.72 -3.54 20.96
N ILE A 150 -2.66 -4.06 20.32
CA ILE A 150 -2.77 -5.18 19.38
C ILE A 150 -3.29 -6.43 20.11
N GLU A 151 -2.72 -6.75 21.25
CA GLU A 151 -3.14 -7.90 22.07
C GLU A 151 -4.61 -7.80 22.47
N GLN A 152 -5.09 -6.63 22.90
CA GLN A 152 -6.51 -6.43 23.22
C GLN A 152 -7.43 -6.75 22.04
N VAL A 153 -7.04 -6.42 20.82
CA VAL A 153 -7.82 -6.75 19.61
C VAL A 153 -7.84 -8.26 19.39
N ILE A 154 -6.70 -8.93 19.52
CA ILE A 154 -6.56 -10.38 19.31
C ILE A 154 -7.33 -11.15 20.40
N LEU A 155 -7.26 -10.72 21.65
CA LEU A 155 -7.93 -11.36 22.78
C LEU A 155 -9.46 -11.35 22.69
N LYS A 156 -10.05 -10.37 21.97
CA LYS A 156 -11.51 -10.32 21.73
C LYS A 156 -12.02 -11.55 20.97
N ASN A 157 -11.21 -12.14 20.10
CA ASN A 157 -11.56 -13.36 19.38
C ASN A 157 -10.31 -14.15 18.96
N LYS A 158 -9.79 -14.94 19.89
CA LYS A 158 -8.57 -15.77 19.71
C LYS A 158 -8.66 -16.84 18.61
N LYS A 159 -9.86 -17.13 18.10
CA LYS A 159 -10.08 -18.15 17.06
C LYS A 159 -9.93 -17.59 15.64
N LYS A 160 -9.72 -16.29 15.48
CA LYS A 160 -9.56 -15.65 14.17
C LYS A 160 -8.11 -15.46 13.80
N ASN A 161 -7.85 -15.46 12.50
CA ASN A 161 -6.61 -14.98 11.94
C ASN A 161 -6.66 -13.44 11.83
N TYR A 162 -5.52 -12.80 12.03
CA TYR A 162 -5.40 -11.34 11.93
C TYR A 162 -4.25 -10.97 11.00
N LEU A 163 -4.51 -10.00 10.11
CA LEU A 163 -3.50 -9.36 9.29
C LEU A 163 -3.33 -7.92 9.78
N LEU A 164 -2.21 -7.63 10.42
CA LEU A 164 -1.84 -6.27 10.81
C LEU A 164 -1.11 -5.59 9.64
N ILE A 165 -1.60 -4.41 9.23
CA ILE A 165 -0.95 -3.59 8.22
C ILE A 165 -0.26 -2.43 8.90
N LEU A 166 1.08 -2.41 8.85
CA LEU A 166 1.92 -1.32 9.32
C LEU A 166 2.60 -0.63 8.14
N ASN A 167 2.65 0.69 8.17
CA ASN A 167 3.33 1.51 7.17
C ASN A 167 4.29 2.49 7.84
N SER A 168 5.56 2.48 7.42
CA SER A 168 6.59 3.37 7.96
C SER A 168 7.63 3.70 6.88
N PRO A 169 7.87 4.99 6.58
CA PRO A 169 7.09 6.13 7.04
C PRO A 169 5.61 6.06 6.63
N ASN A 170 4.71 6.58 7.48
CA ASN A 170 3.29 6.59 7.16
C ASN A 170 2.96 7.78 6.25
N ASN A 171 2.06 7.54 5.32
CA ASN A 171 1.60 8.57 4.39
C ASN A 171 0.42 9.34 4.96
#